data_7ebb7735722d801b9cfdb0005e4943f4
#
_entry.id   7ebb7735722d801b9cfdb0005e4943f4
#
_cell.length_a   1.000
_cell.length_b   1.000
_cell.length_c   1.000
_cell.angle_alpha   90.00
_cell.angle_beta   90.00
_cell.angle_gamma   90.00
#
_symmetry.space_group_name_H-M   'P 1'
#
loop_
_entity.id
_entity.type
_entity.pdbx_description
1 polymer ?
#
loop_
_entity_poly.entity_id
_entity_poly.type
_entity_poly.pdbx_seq_one_letter_code
_entity_poly.pdbx_strand_id
1 'polypeptide(L)'
;SYQGKVAAIEPASGRKLWSNDASSHVGMSSGFGNIYVSGEDGSVTAFEKSGQGARWAQTVFSRRKLSGSATLSSYVIVGDFDGYIHALSQVDGHIAARTRVDSSGIQVDLQTFDNKLLVYSNDGKLVAYKLEEPK
;
A
#
# COMPACT_ATOMS: atom_id res chain seq x y z
N SER A 1 6.76 20.72 5.98
CA SER A 1 6.13 19.42 5.75
C SER A 1 6.38 18.50 6.93
N TYR A 2 5.35 17.81 7.37
CA TYR A 2 5.44 16.86 8.46
C TYR A 2 6.12 15.60 7.99
N GLN A 3 7.20 15.19 8.66
CA GLN A 3 7.87 13.92 8.39
C GLN A 3 7.56 12.95 9.52
N GLY A 4 7.08 11.77 9.15
CA GLY A 4 6.82 10.69 10.07
C GLY A 4 7.94 9.67 10.10
N LYS A 5 7.74 8.64 10.90
CA LYS A 5 8.66 7.50 11.00
C LYS A 5 7.87 6.21 10.97
N VAL A 6 8.46 5.19 10.35
CA VAL A 6 8.00 3.81 10.45
C VAL A 6 8.96 3.09 11.40
N ALA A 7 8.40 2.42 12.39
CA ALA A 7 9.20 1.71 13.39
C ALA A 7 8.70 0.29 13.60
N ALA A 8 9.62 -0.63 13.84
CA ALA A 8 9.31 -1.97 14.30
C ALA A 8 9.53 -2.04 15.80
N ILE A 9 8.56 -2.62 16.51
CA ILE A 9 8.56 -2.72 17.96
C ILE A 9 8.39 -4.19 18.35
N GLU A 10 9.21 -4.65 19.30
CA GLU A 10 9.05 -5.98 19.86
C GLU A 10 7.80 -6.01 20.75
N PRO A 11 6.80 -6.90 20.48
CA PRO A 11 5.54 -6.87 21.21
C PRO A 11 5.67 -7.16 22.71
N ALA A 12 6.60 -8.04 23.08
CA ALA A 12 6.73 -8.50 24.47
C ALA A 12 7.30 -7.40 25.39
N SER A 13 8.20 -6.56 24.90
CA SER A 13 8.89 -5.54 25.72
C SER A 13 8.58 -4.12 25.36
N GLY A 14 7.96 -3.87 24.19
CA GLY A 14 7.78 -2.54 23.63
C GLY A 14 9.07 -1.89 23.12
N ARG A 15 10.17 -2.67 23.07
CA ARG A 15 11.46 -2.16 22.62
C ARG A 15 11.45 -1.87 21.14
N LYS A 16 11.92 -0.70 20.75
CA LYS A 16 12.08 -0.34 19.33
C LYS A 16 13.25 -1.11 18.75
N LEU A 17 12.97 -1.88 17.69
CA LEU A 17 13.99 -2.66 16.98
C LEU A 17 14.70 -1.80 15.94
N TRP A 18 13.95 -1.00 15.18
CA TRP A 18 14.48 -0.06 14.20
C TRP A 18 13.42 1.00 13.87
N SER A 19 13.87 2.09 13.24
CA SER A 19 12.96 3.08 12.66
C SER A 19 13.57 3.66 11.38
N ASN A 20 12.71 4.03 10.46
CA ASN A 20 13.08 4.72 9.21
C ASN A 20 12.20 5.94 9.04
N ASP A 21 12.75 6.99 8.45
CA ASP A 21 11.98 8.17 8.09
C ASP A 21 11.02 7.83 6.95
N ALA A 22 9.81 8.36 7.02
CA ALA A 22 8.80 8.20 5.99
C ALA A 22 7.99 9.49 5.90
N SER A 23 7.35 9.71 4.75
CA SER A 23 6.34 10.77 4.68
C SER A 23 5.17 10.40 5.61
N SER A 24 4.32 11.37 5.91
CA SER A 24 3.07 11.08 6.63
C SER A 24 2.36 9.92 5.93
N HIS A 25 2.07 8.87 6.68
CA HIS A 25 1.51 7.66 6.07
C HIS A 25 -0.01 7.71 6.06
N VAL A 26 -0.59 7.07 5.05
CA VAL A 26 -2.02 6.84 4.97
C VAL A 26 -2.36 5.43 5.47
N GLY A 27 -1.52 4.45 5.18
CA GLY A 27 -1.72 3.10 5.64
C GLY A 27 -0.52 2.22 5.38
N MET A 28 -0.54 1.01 5.96
CA MET A 28 0.55 0.04 5.85
C MET A 28 0.01 -1.35 5.58
N SER A 29 0.81 -2.16 4.88
CA SER A 29 0.59 -3.57 4.69
C SER A 29 1.93 -4.30 4.68
N SER A 30 1.90 -5.63 4.63
CA SER A 30 3.15 -6.40 4.66
C SER A 30 3.10 -7.63 3.77
N GLY A 31 4.25 -8.04 3.26
CA GLY A 31 4.43 -9.24 2.47
C GLY A 31 5.88 -9.38 2.00
N PHE A 32 6.31 -10.58 1.69
CA PHE A 32 7.67 -10.88 1.18
C PHE A 32 8.81 -10.26 2.02
N GLY A 33 8.65 -10.25 3.35
CA GLY A 33 9.68 -9.69 4.23
C GLY A 33 9.74 -8.16 4.24
N ASN A 34 8.76 -7.48 3.65
CA ASN A 34 8.68 -6.04 3.55
C ASN A 34 7.45 -5.49 4.29
N ILE A 35 7.53 -4.23 4.63
CA ILE A 35 6.40 -3.40 5.05
C ILE A 35 6.20 -2.33 3.98
N TYR A 36 4.97 -2.21 3.47
CA TYR A 36 4.62 -1.23 2.44
C TYR A 36 3.88 -0.08 3.09
N VAL A 37 4.34 1.13 2.81
CA VAL A 37 3.78 2.36 3.40
C VAL A 37 3.30 3.25 2.25
N SER A 38 2.01 3.59 2.27
CA SER A 38 1.46 4.63 1.40
C SER A 38 1.60 5.97 2.08
N GLY A 39 2.23 6.92 1.43
CA GLY A 39 2.43 8.27 1.95
C GLY A 39 1.39 9.26 1.43
N GLU A 40 1.18 10.32 2.19
CA GLU A 40 0.32 11.43 1.76
C GLU A 40 0.87 12.15 0.53
N ASP A 41 2.15 12.03 0.28
CA ASP A 41 2.81 12.58 -0.89
C ASP A 41 2.56 11.76 -2.17
N GLY A 42 1.81 10.67 -2.07
CA GLY A 42 1.57 9.77 -3.19
C GLY A 42 2.66 8.74 -3.41
N SER A 43 3.60 8.61 -2.48
CA SER A 43 4.63 7.58 -2.57
C SER A 43 4.14 6.24 -2.01
N VAL A 44 4.65 5.15 -2.56
CA VAL A 44 4.54 3.82 -1.97
C VAL A 44 5.95 3.32 -1.74
N THR A 45 6.30 3.04 -0.50
CA THR A 45 7.66 2.65 -0.12
C THR A 45 7.65 1.28 0.52
N ALA A 46 8.55 0.41 0.10
CA ALA A 46 8.78 -0.88 0.71
C ALA A 46 9.98 -0.80 1.63
N PHE A 47 9.78 -1.04 2.92
CA PHE A 47 10.84 -1.13 3.91
C PHE A 47 11.10 -2.60 4.25
N GLU A 48 12.36 -2.98 4.40
CA GLU A 48 12.68 -4.31 4.89
C GLU A 48 12.30 -4.48 6.36
N LYS A 49 11.63 -5.56 6.70
CA LYS A 49 11.31 -5.87 8.11
C LYS A 49 12.55 -6.00 8.99
N SER A 50 13.68 -6.36 8.40
CA SER A 50 14.96 -6.46 9.11
C SER A 50 15.54 -5.11 9.53
N GLY A 51 15.02 -3.99 9.00
CA GLY A 51 15.53 -2.66 9.32
C GLY A 51 16.64 -2.17 8.42
N GLN A 52 16.87 -2.83 7.29
CA GLN A 52 17.92 -2.43 6.33
C GLN A 52 17.57 -1.16 5.53
N GLY A 53 16.38 -0.60 5.73
CA GLY A 53 15.93 0.58 5.02
C GLY A 53 14.97 0.27 3.89
N ALA A 54 14.80 1.23 2.98
CA ALA A 54 13.88 1.06 1.85
C ALA A 54 14.49 0.18 0.77
N ARG A 55 13.71 -0.79 0.28
CA ARG A 55 14.08 -1.59 -0.88
C ARG A 55 13.77 -0.89 -2.18
N TRP A 56 12.60 -0.28 -2.24
CA TRP A 56 12.16 0.49 -3.38
C TRP A 56 11.16 1.54 -2.93
N ALA A 57 11.00 2.55 -3.76
CA ALA A 57 9.98 3.57 -3.61
C ALA A 57 9.39 3.85 -4.98
N GLN A 58 8.05 3.84 -5.06
CA GLN A 58 7.32 4.21 -6.26
C GLN A 58 6.71 5.59 -6.05
N THR A 59 7.08 6.55 -6.89
CA THR A 59 6.66 7.95 -6.74
C THR A 59 5.77 8.44 -7.89
N VAL A 60 5.36 7.55 -8.78
CA VAL A 60 4.56 7.91 -9.95
C VAL A 60 3.20 8.51 -9.57
N PHE A 61 2.72 8.23 -8.35
CA PHE A 61 1.44 8.75 -7.85
C PHE A 61 1.57 10.05 -7.06
N SER A 62 2.64 10.81 -7.25
CA SER A 62 2.97 11.97 -6.40
C SER A 62 1.89 13.04 -6.34
N ARG A 63 0.95 13.09 -7.29
CA ARG A 63 -0.17 14.02 -7.30
C ARG A 63 -1.51 13.36 -7.00
N ARG A 64 -1.52 12.08 -6.67
CA ARG A 64 -2.72 11.34 -6.33
C ARG A 64 -2.76 11.10 -4.85
N LYS A 65 -3.93 11.29 -4.24
CA LYS A 65 -4.13 10.88 -2.86
C LYS A 65 -4.36 9.39 -2.83
N LEU A 66 -3.47 8.67 -2.16
CA LEU A 66 -3.56 7.23 -2.07
C LEU A 66 -4.36 6.80 -0.84
N SER A 67 -5.04 5.67 -0.95
CA SER A 67 -5.58 4.95 0.19
C SER A 67 -4.47 4.19 0.91
N GLY A 68 -4.79 3.55 2.03
CA GLY A 68 -3.95 2.53 2.58
C GLY A 68 -3.79 1.37 1.61
N SER A 69 -2.78 0.56 1.83
CA SER A 69 -2.45 -0.55 0.94
C SER A 69 -2.95 -1.89 1.47
N ALA A 70 -3.05 -2.86 0.57
CA ALA A 70 -3.28 -4.26 0.90
C ALA A 70 -2.37 -5.13 0.05
N THR A 71 -1.94 -6.27 0.59
CA THR A 71 -1.14 -7.23 -0.17
C THR A 71 -2.05 -8.36 -0.66
N LEU A 72 -1.86 -8.76 -1.90
CA LEU A 72 -2.57 -9.87 -2.51
C LEU A 72 -1.61 -10.59 -3.46
N SER A 73 -1.32 -11.87 -3.16
CA SER A 73 -0.33 -12.64 -3.90
C SER A 73 1.02 -11.90 -3.92
N SER A 74 1.63 -11.69 -5.09
CA SER A 74 2.92 -11.00 -5.24
C SER A 74 2.79 -9.49 -5.42
N TYR A 75 1.60 -8.93 -5.16
CA TYR A 75 1.33 -7.51 -5.39
C TYR A 75 0.99 -6.78 -4.10
N VAL A 76 1.34 -5.50 -4.06
CA VAL A 76 0.79 -4.53 -3.12
C VAL A 76 -0.16 -3.63 -3.91
N ILE A 77 -1.35 -3.38 -3.37
CA ILE A 77 -2.41 -2.68 -4.08
C ILE A 77 -2.78 -1.42 -3.30
N VAL A 78 -2.90 -0.31 -4.01
CA VAL A 78 -3.34 0.97 -3.46
C VAL A 78 -4.48 1.52 -4.30
N GLY A 79 -5.40 2.24 -3.66
CA GLY A 79 -6.43 3.00 -4.36
C GLY A 79 -6.06 4.47 -4.43
N ASP A 80 -6.71 5.22 -5.31
CA ASP A 80 -6.46 6.64 -5.41
C ASP A 80 -7.77 7.46 -5.42
N PHE A 81 -7.60 8.77 -5.34
CA PHE A 81 -8.71 9.72 -5.29
C PHE A 81 -9.57 9.73 -6.56
N ASP A 82 -9.02 9.29 -7.69
CA ASP A 82 -9.75 9.22 -8.95
C ASP A 82 -10.54 7.91 -9.14
N GLY A 83 -10.47 7.00 -8.16
CA GLY A 83 -11.21 5.75 -8.19
C GLY A 83 -10.47 4.59 -8.83
N TYR A 84 -9.20 4.74 -9.08
CA TYR A 84 -8.36 3.64 -9.58
C TYR A 84 -7.76 2.84 -8.43
N ILE A 85 -7.58 1.55 -8.68
CA ILE A 85 -6.70 0.70 -7.88
C ILE A 85 -5.49 0.35 -8.75
N HIS A 86 -4.32 0.35 -8.11
CA HIS A 86 -3.05 0.09 -8.78
C HIS A 86 -2.37 -1.08 -8.07
N ALA A 87 -1.96 -2.09 -8.84
CA ALA A 87 -1.23 -3.24 -8.34
C ALA A 87 0.25 -3.07 -8.67
N LEU A 88 1.08 -3.02 -7.64
CA LEU A 88 2.53 -2.90 -7.76
C LEU A 88 3.19 -4.22 -7.39
N SER A 89 4.27 -4.57 -8.07
CA SER A 89 5.06 -5.73 -7.69
C SER A 89 5.67 -5.53 -6.30
N GLN A 90 5.54 -6.52 -5.42
CA GLN A 90 6.18 -6.45 -4.11
C GLN A 90 7.70 -6.52 -4.20
N VAL A 91 8.25 -6.99 -5.32
CA VAL A 91 9.69 -7.19 -5.49
C VAL A 91 10.42 -5.87 -5.77
N ASP A 92 9.88 -5.06 -6.70
CA ASP A 92 10.57 -3.86 -7.19
C ASP A 92 9.67 -2.63 -7.30
N GLY A 93 8.38 -2.75 -6.99
CA GLY A 93 7.45 -1.63 -7.01
C GLY A 93 6.95 -1.19 -8.37
N HIS A 94 7.29 -1.91 -9.47
CA HIS A 94 6.75 -1.52 -10.77
C HIS A 94 5.23 -1.72 -10.82
N ILE A 95 4.54 -0.90 -11.60
CA ILE A 95 3.10 -1.00 -11.77
C ILE A 95 2.80 -2.15 -12.71
N ALA A 96 2.12 -3.17 -12.19
CA ALA A 96 1.77 -4.38 -12.95
C ALA A 96 0.37 -4.27 -13.58
N ALA A 97 -0.57 -3.61 -12.90
CA ALA A 97 -1.93 -3.48 -13.39
C ALA A 97 -2.64 -2.32 -12.72
N ARG A 98 -3.68 -1.82 -13.37
CA ARG A 98 -4.61 -0.87 -12.75
C ARG A 98 -5.99 -1.07 -13.32
N THR A 99 -7.01 -0.74 -12.53
CA THR A 99 -8.39 -0.71 -13.00
C THR A 99 -9.15 0.39 -12.25
N ARG A 100 -10.18 0.93 -12.88
CA ARG A 100 -11.03 1.93 -12.24
C ARG A 100 -12.24 1.27 -11.63
N VAL A 101 -12.48 1.54 -10.35
CA VAL A 101 -13.64 1.03 -9.62
C VAL A 101 -14.87 1.89 -9.94
N ASP A 102 -14.73 3.19 -9.78
CA ASP A 102 -15.71 4.20 -10.19
C ASP A 102 -15.05 5.59 -10.20
N SER A 103 -15.84 6.65 -10.38
CA SER A 103 -15.30 8.01 -10.47
C SER A 103 -15.22 8.73 -9.11
N SER A 104 -15.65 8.11 -8.02
CA SER A 104 -15.75 8.80 -6.73
C SER A 104 -14.48 8.79 -5.90
N GLY A 105 -13.52 7.95 -6.25
CA GLY A 105 -12.28 7.83 -5.50
C GLY A 105 -12.31 6.77 -4.41
N ILE A 106 -11.14 6.46 -3.89
CA ILE A 106 -10.94 5.45 -2.85
C ILE A 106 -10.08 6.09 -1.76
N GLN A 107 -10.65 6.25 -0.57
CA GLN A 107 -9.99 6.89 0.57
C GLN A 107 -9.75 5.96 1.75
N VAL A 108 -10.49 4.85 1.81
CA VAL A 108 -10.36 3.91 2.92
C VAL A 108 -9.37 2.81 2.58
N ASP A 109 -8.89 2.13 3.60
CA ASP A 109 -7.96 1.03 3.44
C ASP A 109 -8.61 -0.09 2.65
N LEU A 110 -7.83 -0.66 1.73
CA LEU A 110 -8.21 -1.86 1.01
C LEU A 110 -8.06 -3.06 1.94
N GLN A 111 -8.89 -4.07 1.73
CA GLN A 111 -8.84 -5.30 2.52
C GLN A 111 -8.75 -6.51 1.61
N THR A 112 -8.08 -7.54 2.08
CA THR A 112 -8.02 -8.81 1.39
C THR A 112 -8.72 -9.87 2.21
N PHE A 113 -9.49 -10.70 1.54
CA PHE A 113 -10.21 -11.81 2.15
C PHE A 113 -10.31 -12.95 1.14
N ASP A 114 -9.86 -14.13 1.52
CA ASP A 114 -9.98 -15.35 0.73
C ASP A 114 -9.49 -15.17 -0.72
N ASN A 115 -8.26 -14.64 -0.88
CA ASN A 115 -7.63 -14.33 -2.17
C ASN A 115 -8.37 -13.29 -3.02
N LYS A 116 -9.24 -12.52 -2.39
CA LYS A 116 -9.95 -11.42 -3.06
C LYS A 116 -9.57 -10.10 -2.45
N LEU A 117 -9.58 -9.07 -3.28
CA LEU A 117 -9.43 -7.69 -2.84
C LEU A 117 -10.81 -7.08 -2.70
N LEU A 118 -11.12 -6.56 -1.52
CA LEU A 118 -12.36 -5.83 -1.27
C LEU A 118 -12.08 -4.33 -1.33
N VAL A 119 -12.80 -3.65 -2.21
CA VAL A 119 -12.65 -2.21 -2.43
C VAL A 119 -13.98 -1.52 -2.16
N TYR A 120 -13.94 -0.50 -1.33
CA TYR A 120 -15.11 0.33 -1.03
C TYR A 120 -14.82 1.75 -1.51
N SER A 121 -15.61 2.22 -2.46
CA SER A 121 -15.43 3.55 -3.03
C SER A 121 -16.17 4.61 -2.21
N ASN A 122 -15.83 5.88 -2.44
CA ASN A 122 -16.43 7.00 -1.71
C ASN A 122 -17.95 7.13 -1.92
N ASP A 123 -18.46 6.68 -3.07
CA ASP A 123 -19.91 6.66 -3.36
C ASP A 123 -20.63 5.43 -2.77
N GLY A 124 -19.93 4.59 -2.04
CA GLY A 124 -20.51 3.43 -1.41
C GLY A 124 -20.57 2.17 -2.26
N LYS A 125 -19.82 2.13 -3.36
CA LYS A 125 -19.73 0.94 -4.19
C LYS A 125 -18.75 -0.04 -3.57
N LEU A 126 -19.22 -1.26 -3.26
CA LEU A 126 -18.37 -2.34 -2.75
C LEU A 126 -18.12 -3.33 -3.87
N VAL A 127 -16.86 -3.58 -4.16
CA VAL A 127 -16.44 -4.50 -5.24
C VAL A 127 -15.43 -5.48 -4.70
N ALA A 128 -15.57 -6.74 -5.08
CA ALA A 128 -14.57 -7.77 -4.81
C ALA A 128 -13.84 -8.09 -6.11
N TYR A 129 -12.52 -7.97 -6.11
CA TYR A 129 -11.69 -8.32 -7.24
C TYR A 129 -10.92 -9.59 -6.95
N LYS A 130 -10.85 -10.44 -7.96
CA LYS A 130 -10.00 -11.62 -7.95
C LYS A 130 -8.80 -11.34 -8.84
N LEU A 131 -7.62 -11.67 -8.35
CA LEU A 131 -6.41 -11.58 -9.14
C LEU A 131 -6.35 -12.78 -10.10
N GLU A 132 -6.25 -12.49 -11.39
CA GLU A 132 -5.96 -13.50 -12.41
C GLU A 132 -4.52 -13.31 -12.86
N GLU A 133 -3.71 -14.35 -12.70
CA GLU A 133 -2.35 -14.32 -13.19
C GLU A 133 -2.36 -14.60 -14.69
N PRO A 134 -1.49 -13.91 -15.48
CA PRO A 134 -1.36 -14.21 -16.91
C PRO A 134 -0.89 -15.66 -17.08
N LYS A 135 -1.50 -16.32 -18.01
CA LYS A 135 -1.13 -17.70 -18.35
C LYS A 135 0.19 -17.77 -19.10
#